data_2152e7665c98ba9723666331836add1c
#
_entry.id   2152e7665c98ba9723666331836add1c
#
_cell.length_a   1.000
_cell.length_b   1.000
_cell.length_c   1.000
_cell.angle_alpha   90.00
_cell.angle_beta   90.00
_cell.angle_gamma   90.00
#
_symmetry.space_group_name_H-M   'P 1'
#
loop_
_entity.id
_entity.type
_entity.pdbx_description
1 polymer ?
#
loop_
_entity_poly.entity_id
_entity_poly.type
_entity_poly.pdbx_seq_one_letter_code
_entity_poly.pdbx_strand_id
1 'polypeptide(L)'
;MNGLERQPIDLLVVGASEVLTCDGSGDDSIGRVVGGVVAVAGDSVVAVGPESEVQSVVDPTGARVVDALGGVVAPGFVDAHTHLVFGGSRVREYASRLTRTKEETKALGIPVGILATVEATRAATVAELTHAAVPRLDEMLAQGTTTVESTSGYGLTVADEIKLLEVNRLLDQSHAVQLVSTFMGAHDVPPEMDRSAYVEQVVSEQLPEVAERGLAVFCDVFCDEGYFTPHDARRVLEAGLDAGLAPKIHAEQYARTGGALLAAELGCASADHLNFARTDDIEALVGAGVTAVLMPLIDFAVRHPEPIDANRWSEAGLTIALGTDMCPGGYAASMPLAIQFACRGNGLSPEQALLAATAGAAHACGLEGHGRLAKGAVADLQIWNVATLEDMVYRTGHNPVRQVIKRGKVVHG
;
A
#
# COMPACT_ATOMS: atom_id res chain seq x y z
N MET A 1 -16.31 -37.29 27.71
CA MET A 1 -16.24 -36.18 26.73
C MET A 1 -15.27 -35.19 27.33
N ASN A 2 -14.03 -35.17 26.84
CA ASN A 2 -13.06 -34.15 27.25
C ASN A 2 -13.59 -32.81 26.72
N GLY A 3 -14.10 -31.96 27.62
CA GLY A 3 -14.43 -30.58 27.27
C GLY A 3 -13.15 -29.91 26.79
N LEU A 4 -13.07 -29.62 25.49
CA LEU A 4 -12.01 -28.73 24.99
C LEU A 4 -12.10 -27.44 25.78
N GLU A 5 -11.03 -27.07 26.46
CA GLU A 5 -10.94 -25.80 27.19
C GLU A 5 -11.10 -24.67 26.17
N ARG A 6 -12.14 -23.82 26.34
CA ARG A 6 -12.39 -22.70 25.44
C ARG A 6 -11.30 -21.66 25.61
N GLN A 7 -10.84 -21.10 24.50
CA GLN A 7 -9.79 -20.07 24.51
C GLN A 7 -10.36 -18.73 25.01
N PRO A 8 -9.82 -18.13 26.08
CA PRO A 8 -10.19 -16.77 26.50
C PRO A 8 -9.92 -15.76 25.37
N ILE A 9 -10.81 -14.77 25.24
CA ILE A 9 -10.69 -13.70 24.25
C ILE A 9 -10.84 -12.32 24.90
N ASP A 10 -10.30 -11.29 24.22
CA ASP A 10 -10.35 -9.91 24.69
C ASP A 10 -11.40 -9.10 23.94
N LEU A 11 -11.71 -9.50 22.70
CA LEU A 11 -12.66 -8.82 21.83
C LEU A 11 -13.51 -9.84 21.06
N LEU A 12 -14.81 -9.56 20.95
CA LEU A 12 -15.74 -10.30 20.11
C LEU A 12 -16.51 -9.31 19.22
N VAL A 13 -16.39 -9.44 17.90
CA VAL A 13 -17.17 -8.66 16.94
C VAL A 13 -18.37 -9.49 16.52
N VAL A 14 -19.57 -8.93 16.69
CA VAL A 14 -20.88 -9.58 16.43
C VAL A 14 -21.76 -8.70 15.54
N GLY A 15 -22.91 -9.23 15.14
CA GLY A 15 -23.94 -8.45 14.44
C GLY A 15 -23.52 -8.01 13.01
N ALA A 16 -22.55 -8.69 12.40
CA ALA A 16 -22.19 -8.44 11.02
C ALA A 16 -23.27 -8.97 10.07
N SER A 17 -23.55 -8.23 8.97
CA SER A 17 -24.30 -8.77 7.84
C SER A 17 -23.49 -9.89 7.16
N GLU A 18 -22.21 -9.64 6.97
CA GLU A 18 -21.24 -10.59 6.48
C GLU A 18 -19.85 -10.27 7.03
N VAL A 19 -19.03 -11.32 7.23
CA VAL A 19 -17.60 -11.22 7.48
C VAL A 19 -16.89 -11.68 6.21
N LEU A 20 -15.99 -10.85 5.71
CA LEU A 20 -15.16 -11.13 4.53
C LEU A 20 -13.77 -11.52 5.05
N THR A 21 -13.39 -12.80 4.94
CA THR A 21 -12.14 -13.26 5.56
C THR A 21 -10.90 -12.97 4.74
N CYS A 22 -11.02 -12.89 3.41
CA CYS A 22 -9.91 -12.69 2.47
C CYS A 22 -8.75 -13.69 2.64
N ASP A 23 -9.04 -14.90 3.15
CA ASP A 23 -8.04 -15.93 3.48
C ASP A 23 -7.92 -17.03 2.44
N GLY A 24 -8.69 -16.92 1.33
CA GLY A 24 -8.75 -17.92 0.26
C GLY A 24 -9.47 -19.21 0.63
N SER A 25 -10.16 -19.26 1.78
CA SER A 25 -10.97 -20.39 2.22
C SER A 25 -12.43 -20.25 1.77
N GLY A 26 -13.11 -21.39 1.56
CA GLY A 26 -14.52 -21.41 1.21
C GLY A 26 -14.81 -21.53 -0.28
N ASP A 27 -16.10 -21.38 -0.63
CA ASP A 27 -16.60 -21.55 -1.99
C ASP A 27 -16.42 -20.28 -2.86
N ASP A 28 -16.12 -19.14 -2.23
CA ASP A 28 -15.80 -17.89 -2.90
C ASP A 28 -14.38 -17.40 -2.57
N SER A 29 -13.84 -16.54 -3.44
CA SER A 29 -12.44 -16.09 -3.34
C SER A 29 -12.14 -15.24 -2.11
N ILE A 30 -13.16 -14.61 -1.50
CA ILE A 30 -13.01 -13.70 -0.35
C ILE A 30 -13.43 -14.31 0.99
N GLY A 31 -13.89 -15.59 1.01
CA GLY A 31 -14.30 -16.30 2.22
C GLY A 31 -15.45 -15.61 2.95
N ARG A 32 -16.57 -15.38 2.29
CA ARG A 32 -17.75 -14.70 2.80
C ARG A 32 -18.51 -15.54 3.83
N VAL A 33 -18.70 -15.02 5.03
CA VAL A 33 -19.46 -15.66 6.12
C VAL A 33 -20.65 -14.76 6.49
N VAL A 34 -21.86 -15.12 6.04
CA VAL A 34 -23.09 -14.38 6.34
C VAL A 34 -23.41 -14.50 7.84
N GLY A 35 -23.64 -13.36 8.50
CA GLY A 35 -23.90 -13.32 9.95
C GLY A 35 -22.74 -13.81 10.79
N GLY A 36 -21.54 -13.80 10.24
CA GLY A 36 -20.31 -14.27 10.90
C GLY A 36 -19.91 -13.40 12.10
N VAL A 37 -19.06 -13.96 12.95
CA VAL A 37 -18.43 -13.29 14.09
C VAL A 37 -16.92 -13.45 14.05
N VAL A 38 -16.19 -12.52 14.68
CA VAL A 38 -14.72 -12.55 14.79
C VAL A 38 -14.34 -12.47 16.26
N ALA A 39 -13.51 -13.41 16.72
CA ALA A 39 -12.98 -13.45 18.08
C ALA A 39 -11.47 -13.17 18.07
N VAL A 40 -11.03 -12.31 18.99
CA VAL A 40 -9.65 -11.83 19.08
C VAL A 40 -9.10 -12.01 20.49
N ALA A 41 -7.85 -12.45 20.58
CA ALA A 41 -7.09 -12.49 21.82
C ALA A 41 -5.73 -11.79 21.59
N GLY A 42 -5.43 -10.80 22.41
CA GLY A 42 -4.26 -9.94 22.23
C GLY A 42 -4.33 -9.19 20.90
N ASP A 43 -3.36 -9.43 20.05
CA ASP A 43 -3.23 -8.82 18.71
C ASP A 43 -3.61 -9.77 17.56
N SER A 44 -4.19 -10.95 17.88
CA SER A 44 -4.40 -12.01 16.90
C SER A 44 -5.87 -12.47 16.83
N VAL A 45 -6.33 -12.75 15.63
CA VAL A 45 -7.60 -13.44 15.39
C VAL A 45 -7.49 -14.88 15.87
N VAL A 46 -8.40 -15.34 16.75
CA VAL A 46 -8.39 -16.71 17.26
C VAL A 46 -9.47 -17.58 16.65
N ALA A 47 -10.57 -16.98 16.23
CA ALA A 47 -11.62 -17.65 15.49
C ALA A 47 -12.42 -16.66 14.66
N VAL A 48 -12.90 -17.11 13.50
CA VAL A 48 -13.83 -16.42 12.62
C VAL A 48 -14.74 -17.44 11.97
N GLY A 49 -16.01 -17.12 11.80
CA GLY A 49 -16.97 -18.04 11.21
C GLY A 49 -18.39 -17.82 11.73
N PRO A 50 -19.30 -18.81 11.50
CA PRO A 50 -20.63 -18.81 12.07
C PRO A 50 -20.57 -18.72 13.61
N GLU A 51 -21.50 -17.95 14.20
CA GLU A 51 -21.49 -17.66 15.65
C GLU A 51 -21.43 -18.94 16.51
N SER A 52 -22.21 -19.97 16.17
CA SER A 52 -22.24 -21.23 16.91
C SER A 52 -20.91 -21.98 16.91
N GLU A 53 -20.17 -21.89 15.82
CA GLU A 53 -18.85 -22.54 15.70
C GLU A 53 -17.83 -21.77 16.55
N VAL A 54 -17.78 -20.45 16.41
CA VAL A 54 -16.85 -19.59 17.18
C VAL A 54 -17.12 -19.73 18.67
N GLN A 55 -18.38 -19.65 19.13
CA GLN A 55 -18.76 -19.83 20.54
C GLN A 55 -18.41 -21.20 21.10
N SER A 56 -18.27 -22.24 20.27
CA SER A 56 -17.87 -23.58 20.72
C SER A 56 -16.40 -23.64 21.14
N VAL A 57 -15.54 -22.75 20.65
CA VAL A 57 -14.07 -22.78 20.82
C VAL A 57 -13.52 -21.61 21.64
N VAL A 58 -14.31 -20.53 21.88
CA VAL A 58 -13.87 -19.36 22.65
C VAL A 58 -14.65 -19.18 23.95
N ASP A 59 -14.00 -18.57 24.96
CA ASP A 59 -14.63 -18.08 26.18
C ASP A 59 -14.70 -16.53 26.13
N PRO A 60 -15.88 -15.94 25.93
CA PRO A 60 -16.05 -14.50 25.86
C PRO A 60 -16.18 -13.81 27.21
N THR A 61 -15.97 -14.52 28.32
CA THR A 61 -16.11 -13.97 29.68
C THR A 61 -15.14 -12.82 29.90
N GLY A 62 -15.67 -11.61 30.07
CA GLY A 62 -14.88 -10.38 30.24
C GLY A 62 -14.42 -9.72 28.93
N ALA A 63 -14.69 -10.33 27.78
CA ALA A 63 -14.35 -9.74 26.50
C ALA A 63 -15.17 -8.47 26.19
N ARG A 64 -14.55 -7.51 25.53
CA ARG A 64 -15.26 -6.39 24.94
C ARG A 64 -16.07 -6.89 23.75
N VAL A 65 -17.34 -6.56 23.70
CA VAL A 65 -18.21 -6.84 22.54
C VAL A 65 -18.32 -5.59 21.70
N VAL A 66 -18.08 -5.73 20.39
CA VAL A 66 -18.26 -4.70 19.37
C VAL A 66 -19.37 -5.17 18.42
N ASP A 67 -20.45 -4.39 18.34
CA ASP A 67 -21.57 -4.69 17.44
C ASP A 67 -21.37 -4.04 16.07
N ALA A 68 -21.35 -4.85 15.03
CA ALA A 68 -21.25 -4.40 13.64
C ALA A 68 -22.56 -3.76 13.14
N LEU A 69 -23.68 -3.84 13.88
CA LEU A 69 -24.96 -3.17 13.57
C LEU A 69 -25.47 -3.48 12.15
N GLY A 70 -25.28 -4.70 11.65
CA GLY A 70 -25.64 -5.10 10.29
C GLY A 70 -24.66 -4.63 9.22
N GLY A 71 -23.51 -4.12 9.60
CA GLY A 71 -22.46 -3.74 8.66
C GLY A 71 -21.55 -4.91 8.27
N VAL A 72 -20.76 -4.73 7.22
CA VAL A 72 -19.71 -5.67 6.83
C VAL A 72 -18.53 -5.60 7.80
N VAL A 73 -17.93 -6.76 8.12
CA VAL A 73 -16.64 -6.85 8.80
C VAL A 73 -15.61 -7.38 7.79
N ALA A 74 -14.52 -6.66 7.60
CA ALA A 74 -13.46 -7.00 6.65
C ALA A 74 -12.08 -6.82 7.28
N PRO A 75 -10.99 -7.40 6.72
CA PRO A 75 -9.63 -7.06 7.12
C PRO A 75 -9.37 -5.56 6.98
N GLY A 76 -8.49 -5.01 7.80
CA GLY A 76 -7.94 -3.68 7.55
C GLY A 76 -7.24 -3.62 6.19
N PHE A 77 -7.40 -2.52 5.49
CA PHE A 77 -6.72 -2.32 4.20
C PHE A 77 -5.20 -2.20 4.42
N VAL A 78 -4.46 -2.73 3.46
CA VAL A 78 -3.03 -2.51 3.28
C VAL A 78 -2.86 -1.64 2.04
N ASP A 79 -2.17 -0.53 2.17
CA ASP A 79 -1.80 0.34 1.05
C ASP A 79 -0.38 -0.03 0.62
N ALA A 80 -0.26 -0.67 -0.55
CA ALA A 80 1.00 -1.29 -0.97
C ALA A 80 2.00 -0.29 -1.57
N HIS A 81 1.61 0.97 -1.77
CA HIS A 81 2.48 1.96 -2.39
C HIS A 81 2.08 3.39 -2.02
N THR A 82 2.96 4.10 -1.32
CA THR A 82 2.80 5.53 -1.03
C THR A 82 4.15 6.25 -0.95
N HIS A 83 4.11 7.57 -1.18
CA HIS A 83 5.18 8.51 -0.85
C HIS A 83 4.73 9.40 0.31
N LEU A 84 4.43 8.80 1.46
CA LEU A 84 3.75 9.43 2.59
C LEU A 84 4.50 10.64 3.16
N VAL A 85 5.86 10.53 3.23
CA VAL A 85 6.71 11.52 3.90
C VAL A 85 7.31 12.48 2.89
N PHE A 86 6.81 13.71 2.90
CA PHE A 86 7.34 14.79 2.07
C PHE A 86 7.09 16.16 2.70
N GLY A 87 7.96 17.13 2.37
CA GLY A 87 7.80 18.52 2.70
C GLY A 87 7.06 19.33 1.64
N GLY A 88 6.45 20.44 2.02
CA GLY A 88 5.78 21.34 1.10
C GLY A 88 4.44 20.84 0.54
N SER A 89 4.02 21.45 -0.57
CA SER A 89 2.75 21.10 -1.24
C SER A 89 2.82 21.46 -2.72
N ARG A 90 2.32 20.56 -3.55
CA ARG A 90 2.21 20.73 -5.02
C ARG A 90 0.80 21.09 -5.48
N VAL A 91 -0.08 21.55 -4.56
CA VAL A 91 -1.47 21.91 -4.89
C VAL A 91 -1.58 22.95 -6.01
N ARG A 92 -0.65 23.92 -6.09
CA ARG A 92 -0.63 24.92 -7.17
C ARG A 92 -0.27 24.32 -8.53
N GLU A 93 0.69 23.39 -8.55
CA GLU A 93 1.02 22.61 -9.74
C GLU A 93 -0.19 21.79 -10.18
N TYR A 94 -0.77 21.00 -9.26
CA TYR A 94 -1.95 20.18 -9.55
C TYR A 94 -3.09 21.00 -10.16
N ALA A 95 -3.48 22.11 -9.51
CA ALA A 95 -4.53 22.99 -10.01
C ALA A 95 -4.21 23.59 -11.39
N SER A 96 -2.97 23.99 -11.64
CA SER A 96 -2.54 24.50 -12.95
C SER A 96 -2.61 23.42 -14.03
N ARG A 97 -2.15 22.21 -13.71
CA ARG A 97 -2.12 21.05 -14.61
C ARG A 97 -3.51 20.53 -15.01
N LEU A 98 -4.57 20.93 -14.33
CA LEU A 98 -5.93 20.60 -14.76
C LEU A 98 -6.29 21.18 -16.13
N THR A 99 -5.67 22.30 -16.53
CA THR A 99 -5.98 23.01 -17.79
C THR A 99 -4.75 23.39 -18.62
N ARG A 100 -3.53 23.12 -18.12
CA ARG A 100 -2.26 23.52 -18.75
C ARG A 100 -1.30 22.34 -18.84
N THR A 101 -0.37 22.44 -19.77
CA THR A 101 0.77 21.52 -19.86
C THR A 101 1.77 21.78 -18.73
N LYS A 102 2.74 20.88 -18.58
CA LYS A 102 3.87 21.01 -17.64
C LYS A 102 4.70 22.25 -17.96
N GLU A 103 4.95 22.50 -19.24
CA GLU A 103 5.73 23.63 -19.76
C GLU A 103 5.02 24.96 -19.50
N GLU A 104 3.72 25.03 -19.77
CA GLU A 104 2.92 26.23 -19.47
C GLU A 104 2.86 26.52 -17.98
N THR A 105 2.78 25.48 -17.14
CA THR A 105 2.81 25.63 -15.67
C THR A 105 4.15 26.15 -15.19
N LYS A 106 5.27 25.63 -15.74
CA LYS A 106 6.62 26.17 -15.46
C LYS A 106 6.76 27.63 -15.88
N ALA A 107 6.21 28.02 -17.03
CA ALA A 107 6.25 29.38 -17.53
C ALA A 107 5.54 30.38 -16.59
N LEU A 108 4.63 29.93 -15.74
CA LEU A 108 3.99 30.72 -14.68
C LEU A 108 4.84 30.84 -13.40
N GLY A 109 6.05 30.30 -13.40
CA GLY A 109 6.92 30.27 -12.21
C GLY A 109 6.45 29.30 -11.12
N ILE A 110 5.64 28.30 -11.49
CA ILE A 110 5.21 27.24 -10.57
C ILE A 110 6.19 26.07 -10.70
N PRO A 111 6.88 25.68 -9.60
CA PRO A 111 7.74 24.51 -9.60
C PRO A 111 6.92 23.23 -9.92
N VAL A 112 7.49 22.30 -10.68
CA VAL A 112 6.80 21.09 -11.12
C VAL A 112 7.68 19.84 -10.98
N GLY A 113 7.04 18.70 -10.74
CA GLY A 113 7.70 17.39 -10.70
C GLY A 113 8.34 17.08 -9.34
N ILE A 114 9.08 15.97 -9.29
CA ILE A 114 9.71 15.43 -8.09
C ILE A 114 10.65 16.45 -7.44
N LEU A 115 11.50 17.12 -8.24
CA LEU A 115 12.49 18.08 -7.74
C LEU A 115 11.87 19.29 -7.01
N ALA A 116 10.64 19.68 -7.33
CA ALA A 116 9.92 20.72 -6.60
C ALA A 116 9.62 20.31 -5.14
N THR A 117 9.43 19.03 -4.89
CA THR A 117 9.23 18.46 -3.54
C THR A 117 10.55 18.28 -2.82
N VAL A 118 11.60 17.91 -3.52
CA VAL A 118 12.95 17.68 -2.95
C VAL A 118 13.46 18.91 -2.20
N GLU A 119 13.36 20.10 -2.78
CA GLU A 119 13.81 21.34 -2.14
C GLU A 119 13.10 21.56 -0.78
N ALA A 120 11.77 21.43 -0.76
CA ALA A 120 10.99 21.62 0.46
C ALA A 120 11.25 20.54 1.51
N THR A 121 11.48 19.30 1.06
CA THR A 121 11.77 18.16 1.95
C THR A 121 13.17 18.25 2.57
N ARG A 122 14.17 18.66 1.79
CA ARG A 122 15.52 18.91 2.31
C ARG A 122 15.55 20.01 3.36
N ALA A 123 14.77 21.07 3.15
CA ALA A 123 14.68 22.21 4.07
C ALA A 123 13.94 21.88 5.38
N ALA A 124 13.05 20.88 5.37
CA ALA A 124 12.24 20.53 6.53
C ALA A 124 13.04 19.65 7.53
N THR A 125 12.80 19.90 8.82
CA THR A 125 13.32 19.06 9.90
C THR A 125 12.54 17.75 10.05
N VAL A 126 13.11 16.76 10.74
CA VAL A 126 12.42 15.50 11.11
C VAL A 126 11.09 15.80 11.80
N ALA A 127 11.05 16.75 12.75
CA ALA A 127 9.84 17.09 13.47
C ALA A 127 8.75 17.68 12.56
N GLU A 128 9.11 18.54 11.62
CA GLU A 128 8.18 19.13 10.65
C GLU A 128 7.64 18.09 9.68
N LEU A 129 8.48 17.18 9.17
CA LEU A 129 8.06 16.10 8.30
C LEU A 129 7.13 15.12 9.03
N THR A 130 7.46 14.75 10.28
CA THR A 130 6.60 13.91 11.12
C THR A 130 5.24 14.57 11.34
N HIS A 131 5.24 15.85 11.74
CA HIS A 131 4.01 16.61 11.96
C HIS A 131 3.15 16.73 10.69
N ALA A 132 3.77 16.87 9.52
CA ALA A 132 3.05 16.94 8.24
C ALA A 132 2.48 15.58 7.79
N ALA A 133 3.10 14.46 8.18
CA ALA A 133 2.67 13.11 7.79
C ALA A 133 1.53 12.56 8.68
N VAL A 134 1.47 12.93 9.97
CA VAL A 134 0.42 12.44 10.90
C VAL A 134 -1.00 12.67 10.37
N PRO A 135 -1.41 13.87 9.91
CA PRO A 135 -2.77 14.07 9.37
C PRO A 135 -3.07 13.19 8.15
N ARG A 136 -2.06 12.84 7.33
CA ARG A 136 -2.23 11.94 6.18
C ARG A 136 -2.53 10.53 6.66
N LEU A 137 -1.81 10.05 7.68
CA LEU A 137 -2.07 8.76 8.31
C LEU A 137 -3.43 8.71 9.01
N ASP A 138 -3.82 9.80 9.71
CA ASP A 138 -5.15 9.91 10.34
C ASP A 138 -6.27 9.79 9.29
N GLU A 139 -6.10 10.44 8.14
CA GLU A 139 -7.05 10.36 7.03
C GLU A 139 -7.12 8.95 6.45
N MET A 140 -5.97 8.31 6.21
CA MET A 140 -5.90 6.92 5.71
C MET A 140 -6.52 5.94 6.71
N LEU A 141 -6.24 6.11 8.01
CA LEU A 141 -6.85 5.30 9.07
C LEU A 141 -8.38 5.42 9.09
N ALA A 142 -8.90 6.65 8.98
CA ALA A 142 -10.34 6.90 8.91
C ALA A 142 -10.99 6.31 7.64
N GLN A 143 -10.20 5.96 6.62
CA GLN A 143 -10.59 5.26 5.41
C GLN A 143 -10.34 3.73 5.48
N GLY A 144 -9.96 3.20 6.66
CA GLY A 144 -9.80 1.77 6.90
C GLY A 144 -8.41 1.20 6.64
N THR A 145 -7.44 2.03 6.28
CA THR A 145 -6.05 1.59 6.07
C THR A 145 -5.38 1.38 7.42
N THR A 146 -4.90 0.17 7.67
CA THR A 146 -4.22 -0.23 8.92
C THR A 146 -2.73 -0.41 8.75
N THR A 147 -2.27 -0.55 7.51
CA THR A 147 -0.85 -0.72 7.16
C THR A 147 -0.57 0.02 5.86
N VAL A 148 0.57 0.72 5.80
CA VAL A 148 0.99 1.54 4.67
C VAL A 148 2.44 1.19 4.33
N GLU A 149 2.72 0.90 3.07
CA GLU A 149 4.08 0.99 2.54
C GLU A 149 4.41 2.47 2.34
N SER A 150 5.60 2.90 2.78
CA SER A 150 6.04 4.29 2.67
C SER A 150 7.44 4.37 2.08
N THR A 151 7.51 4.88 0.86
CA THR A 151 8.71 5.04 0.05
C THR A 151 9.39 6.38 0.36
N SER A 152 10.72 6.40 0.49
CA SER A 152 11.52 7.63 0.53
C SER A 152 11.60 8.30 -0.86
N GLY A 153 12.72 8.95 -1.23
CA GLY A 153 12.94 9.40 -2.61
C GLY A 153 12.69 10.89 -2.86
N TYR A 154 12.45 11.68 -1.82
CA TYR A 154 12.41 13.14 -1.93
C TYR A 154 13.60 13.80 -1.22
N GLY A 155 14.60 13.04 -0.82
CA GLY A 155 15.86 13.55 -0.27
C GLY A 155 16.93 13.72 -1.33
N LEU A 156 17.17 12.68 -2.09
CA LEU A 156 18.19 12.56 -3.15
C LEU A 156 19.61 12.91 -2.66
N THR A 157 19.87 12.74 -1.37
CA THR A 157 21.19 12.78 -0.72
C THR A 157 21.22 11.74 0.38
N VAL A 158 22.43 11.30 0.80
CA VAL A 158 22.57 10.36 1.92
C VAL A 158 21.82 10.85 3.16
N ALA A 159 22.07 12.07 3.59
CA ALA A 159 21.50 12.62 4.81
C ALA A 159 19.96 12.78 4.74
N ASP A 160 19.44 13.20 3.58
CA ASP A 160 18.01 13.49 3.45
C ASP A 160 17.18 12.24 3.21
N GLU A 161 17.71 11.22 2.52
CA GLU A 161 17.05 9.91 2.41
C GLU A 161 16.98 9.21 3.78
N ILE A 162 18.07 9.22 4.54
CA ILE A 162 18.09 8.73 5.92
C ILE A 162 17.07 9.47 6.78
N LYS A 163 16.98 10.80 6.65
CA LYS A 163 16.00 11.62 7.38
C LYS A 163 14.57 11.18 7.10
N LEU A 164 14.21 10.90 5.84
CA LEU A 164 12.87 10.41 5.46
C LEU A 164 12.56 9.06 6.10
N LEU A 165 13.49 8.12 6.04
CA LEU A 165 13.33 6.78 6.63
C LEU A 165 13.30 6.82 8.17
N GLU A 166 14.01 7.74 8.80
CA GLU A 166 13.89 7.98 10.24
C GLU A 166 12.50 8.51 10.61
N VAL A 167 11.91 9.38 9.78
CA VAL A 167 10.52 9.83 9.97
C VAL A 167 9.55 8.67 9.84
N ASN A 168 9.71 7.77 8.85
CA ASN A 168 8.89 6.55 8.74
C ASN A 168 8.97 5.71 10.03
N ARG A 169 10.17 5.48 10.56
CA ARG A 169 10.38 4.74 11.81
C ARG A 169 9.69 5.41 13.01
N LEU A 170 9.77 6.72 13.13
CA LEU A 170 9.10 7.48 14.20
C LEU A 170 7.58 7.39 14.09
N LEU A 171 7.03 7.46 12.89
CA LEU A 171 5.61 7.32 12.62
C LEU A 171 5.12 5.90 12.96
N ASP A 172 5.85 4.86 12.55
CA ASP A 172 5.52 3.47 12.89
C ASP A 172 5.48 3.21 14.41
N GLN A 173 6.37 3.86 15.17
CA GLN A 173 6.42 3.74 16.61
C GLN A 173 5.33 4.53 17.36
N SER A 174 4.78 5.58 16.74
CA SER A 174 3.89 6.55 17.40
C SER A 174 2.47 6.59 16.87
N HIS A 175 2.20 6.04 15.69
CA HIS A 175 0.89 6.03 15.06
C HIS A 175 0.23 4.66 15.12
N ALA A 176 -1.11 4.61 15.01
CA ALA A 176 -1.84 3.34 14.99
C ALA A 176 -1.65 2.57 13.66
N VAL A 177 -1.50 3.28 12.54
CA VAL A 177 -1.18 2.67 11.25
C VAL A 177 0.27 2.18 11.27
N GLN A 178 0.48 0.93 10.87
CA GLN A 178 1.82 0.34 10.72
C GLN A 178 2.46 0.83 9.42
N LEU A 179 3.75 1.18 9.48
CA LEU A 179 4.52 1.57 8.29
C LEU A 179 5.51 0.48 7.89
N VAL A 180 5.56 0.21 6.60
CA VAL A 180 6.59 -0.63 5.95
C VAL A 180 7.47 0.29 5.12
N SER A 181 8.74 0.47 5.53
CA SER A 181 9.63 1.44 4.89
C SER A 181 10.32 0.86 3.66
N THR A 182 10.30 1.62 2.57
CA THR A 182 11.04 1.36 1.33
C THR A 182 12.06 2.47 1.10
N PHE A 183 13.31 2.10 0.86
CA PHE A 183 14.33 3.02 0.40
C PHE A 183 14.21 3.22 -1.11
N MET A 184 14.11 4.47 -1.55
CA MET A 184 14.04 4.84 -2.98
C MET A 184 14.94 6.04 -3.29
N GLY A 185 16.22 5.98 -2.94
CA GLY A 185 17.17 7.03 -3.35
C GLY A 185 17.19 7.28 -4.85
N ALA A 186 16.94 6.24 -5.65
CA ALA A 186 16.84 6.32 -7.10
C ALA A 186 15.43 6.68 -7.61
N HIS A 187 14.84 7.78 -7.10
CA HIS A 187 13.53 8.30 -7.53
C HIS A 187 13.66 9.37 -8.64
N ASP A 188 14.68 10.22 -8.56
CA ASP A 188 15.05 11.19 -9.60
C ASP A 188 16.55 11.47 -9.49
N VAL A 189 17.13 12.16 -10.45
CA VAL A 189 18.52 12.58 -10.42
C VAL A 189 18.59 14.02 -9.91
N PRO A 190 19.33 14.27 -8.80
CA PRO A 190 19.47 15.64 -8.31
C PRO A 190 20.20 16.51 -9.34
N PRO A 191 19.78 17.79 -9.51
CA PRO A 191 20.30 18.65 -10.57
C PRO A 191 21.79 18.99 -10.45
N GLU A 192 22.36 18.76 -9.28
CA GLU A 192 23.79 18.96 -8.98
C GLU A 192 24.72 17.81 -9.42
N MET A 193 24.16 16.67 -9.87
CA MET A 193 24.93 15.49 -10.26
C MET A 193 24.50 14.96 -11.63
N ASP A 194 25.42 14.29 -12.31
CA ASP A 194 25.06 13.43 -13.44
C ASP A 194 24.53 12.07 -12.95
N ARG A 195 23.68 11.43 -13.80
CA ARG A 195 23.00 10.17 -13.42
C ARG A 195 23.97 9.06 -13.01
N SER A 196 25.10 8.90 -13.70
CA SER A 196 26.05 7.83 -13.41
C SER A 196 26.72 8.02 -12.05
N ALA A 197 27.14 9.25 -11.74
CA ALA A 197 27.72 9.60 -10.45
C ALA A 197 26.67 9.46 -9.32
N TYR A 198 25.43 9.80 -9.58
CA TYR A 198 24.33 9.66 -8.61
C TYR A 198 24.01 8.19 -8.33
N VAL A 199 23.92 7.33 -9.35
CA VAL A 199 23.73 5.89 -9.16
C VAL A 199 24.89 5.29 -8.35
N GLU A 200 26.12 5.73 -8.60
CA GLU A 200 27.27 5.31 -7.78
C GLU A 200 27.12 5.72 -6.32
N GLN A 201 26.67 6.95 -6.04
CA GLN A 201 26.41 7.42 -4.67
C GLN A 201 25.29 6.61 -4.00
N VAL A 202 24.21 6.30 -4.73
CA VAL A 202 23.11 5.47 -4.19
C VAL A 202 23.65 4.10 -3.77
N VAL A 203 24.44 3.47 -4.63
CA VAL A 203 24.98 2.12 -4.41
C VAL A 203 26.05 2.09 -3.32
N SER A 204 26.99 3.05 -3.35
CA SER A 204 28.19 2.99 -2.49
C SER A 204 28.07 3.72 -1.16
N GLU A 205 27.08 4.65 -1.02
CA GLU A 205 26.94 5.48 0.18
C GLU A 205 25.55 5.36 0.81
N GLN A 206 24.45 5.55 0.02
CA GLN A 206 23.10 5.59 0.59
C GLN A 206 22.64 4.20 1.06
N LEU A 207 22.70 3.18 0.21
CA LEU A 207 22.29 1.82 0.53
C LEU A 207 23.03 1.22 1.72
N PRO A 208 24.37 1.31 1.83
CA PRO A 208 25.09 0.83 3.00
C PRO A 208 24.64 1.50 4.30
N GLU A 209 24.42 2.81 4.31
CA GLU A 209 23.97 3.56 5.48
C GLU A 209 22.52 3.15 5.88
N VAL A 210 21.63 2.96 4.91
CA VAL A 210 20.24 2.48 5.15
C VAL A 210 20.26 1.09 5.78
N ALA A 211 21.08 0.19 5.24
CA ALA A 211 21.20 -1.19 5.71
C ALA A 211 21.82 -1.26 7.11
N GLU A 212 22.91 -0.50 7.37
CA GLU A 212 23.57 -0.47 8.68
C GLU A 212 22.59 0.00 9.78
N ARG A 213 21.73 0.96 9.48
CA ARG A 213 20.73 1.47 10.43
C ARG A 213 19.44 0.67 10.49
N GLY A 214 19.22 -0.30 9.59
CA GLY A 214 18.01 -1.10 9.50
C GLY A 214 16.75 -0.23 9.29
N LEU A 215 16.81 0.74 8.39
CA LEU A 215 15.77 1.76 8.21
C LEU A 215 14.71 1.39 7.18
N ALA A 216 14.97 0.40 6.32
CA ALA A 216 14.06 -0.06 5.29
C ALA A 216 14.10 -1.58 5.16
N VAL A 217 13.04 -2.16 4.62
CA VAL A 217 12.94 -3.58 4.28
C VAL A 217 12.98 -3.80 2.77
N PHE A 218 12.67 -2.76 2.00
CA PHE A 218 12.68 -2.77 0.54
C PHE A 218 13.64 -1.73 -0.03
N CYS A 219 14.13 -2.02 -1.25
CA CYS A 219 14.83 -1.08 -2.12
C CYS A 219 14.06 -0.94 -3.42
N ASP A 220 13.77 0.30 -3.83
CA ASP A 220 12.99 0.63 -5.02
C ASP A 220 13.75 1.57 -5.95
N VAL A 221 13.39 1.58 -7.23
CA VAL A 221 13.97 2.44 -8.25
C VAL A 221 12.92 2.85 -9.29
N PHE A 222 12.96 4.11 -9.73
CA PHE A 222 12.10 4.59 -10.81
C PHE A 222 12.71 4.26 -12.18
N CYS A 223 12.39 3.08 -12.70
CA CYS A 223 12.87 2.59 -13.99
C CYS A 223 11.88 2.97 -15.10
N ASP A 224 12.02 4.18 -15.65
CA ASP A 224 11.13 4.67 -16.69
C ASP A 224 11.80 5.72 -17.61
N GLU A 225 11.12 6.10 -18.69
CA GLU A 225 11.61 7.11 -19.61
C GLU A 225 11.83 8.46 -18.90
N GLY A 226 13.04 8.99 -19.01
CA GLY A 226 13.44 10.25 -18.39
C GLY A 226 13.98 10.11 -16.96
N TYR A 227 13.92 8.93 -16.37
CA TYR A 227 14.45 8.59 -15.03
C TYR A 227 15.64 7.64 -15.12
N PHE A 228 15.57 6.46 -14.50
CA PHE A 228 16.66 5.48 -14.53
C PHE A 228 16.42 4.43 -15.62
N THR A 229 17.51 4.03 -16.27
CA THR A 229 17.48 2.94 -17.26
C THR A 229 17.39 1.58 -16.57
N PRO A 230 16.98 0.49 -17.27
CA PRO A 230 17.06 -0.86 -16.71
C PRO A 230 18.48 -1.26 -16.24
N HIS A 231 19.53 -0.73 -16.87
CA HIS A 231 20.90 -0.95 -16.43
C HIS A 231 21.18 -0.26 -15.08
N ASP A 232 20.76 0.98 -14.91
CA ASP A 232 20.91 1.72 -13.65
C ASP A 232 20.08 1.04 -12.55
N ALA A 233 18.82 0.67 -12.87
CA ALA A 233 17.91 0.00 -11.97
C ALA A 233 18.46 -1.35 -11.48
N ARG A 234 19.03 -2.16 -12.36
CA ARG A 234 19.71 -3.40 -12.00
C ARG A 234 20.80 -3.17 -10.97
N ARG A 235 21.69 -2.20 -11.20
CA ARG A 235 22.77 -1.87 -10.27
C ARG A 235 22.27 -1.51 -8.88
N VAL A 236 21.23 -0.69 -8.81
CA VAL A 236 20.63 -0.25 -7.54
C VAL A 236 19.96 -1.43 -6.82
N LEU A 237 19.14 -2.21 -7.52
CA LEU A 237 18.40 -3.32 -6.93
C LEU A 237 19.30 -4.50 -6.52
N GLU A 238 20.34 -4.83 -7.31
CA GLU A 238 21.33 -5.83 -6.93
C GLU A 238 22.13 -5.39 -5.68
N ALA A 239 22.53 -4.11 -5.60
CA ALA A 239 23.14 -3.57 -4.40
C ALA A 239 22.19 -3.57 -3.18
N GLY A 240 20.88 -3.32 -3.40
CA GLY A 240 19.86 -3.46 -2.37
C GLY A 240 19.75 -4.89 -1.85
N LEU A 241 19.74 -5.88 -2.75
CA LEU A 241 19.74 -7.30 -2.41
C LEU A 241 20.99 -7.69 -1.61
N ASP A 242 22.16 -7.24 -2.03
CA ASP A 242 23.44 -7.48 -1.32
C ASP A 242 23.42 -6.84 0.08
N ALA A 243 22.68 -5.75 0.24
CA ALA A 243 22.46 -5.07 1.52
C ALA A 243 21.33 -5.68 2.38
N GLY A 244 20.65 -6.73 1.89
CA GLY A 244 19.58 -7.43 2.60
C GLY A 244 18.20 -6.79 2.46
N LEU A 245 18.00 -5.88 1.51
CA LEU A 245 16.71 -5.26 1.18
C LEU A 245 16.05 -6.01 0.03
N ALA A 246 14.75 -6.32 0.16
CA ALA A 246 14.00 -6.93 -0.93
C ALA A 246 13.74 -5.91 -2.06
N PRO A 247 13.87 -6.30 -3.34
CA PRO A 247 13.69 -5.36 -4.44
C PRO A 247 12.21 -5.10 -4.74
N LYS A 248 11.88 -3.85 -5.04
CA LYS A 248 10.65 -3.37 -5.68
C LYS A 248 11.04 -2.51 -6.88
N ILE A 249 10.11 -2.19 -7.76
CA ILE A 249 10.41 -1.34 -8.90
C ILE A 249 9.18 -0.56 -9.38
N HIS A 250 9.31 0.77 -9.54
CA HIS A 250 8.40 1.54 -10.38
C HIS A 250 8.78 1.26 -11.84
N ALA A 251 7.85 0.75 -12.62
CA ALA A 251 8.14 0.31 -13.98
C ALA A 251 6.98 0.59 -14.94
N GLU A 252 7.30 0.91 -16.19
CA GLU A 252 6.33 0.98 -17.29
C GLU A 252 5.18 1.97 -17.02
N GLN A 253 5.41 3.02 -16.23
CA GLN A 253 4.40 4.04 -15.94
C GLN A 253 4.17 4.97 -17.12
N TYR A 254 5.25 5.47 -17.74
CA TYR A 254 5.18 6.43 -18.85
C TYR A 254 5.60 5.85 -20.19
N ALA A 255 6.42 4.79 -20.18
CA ALA A 255 6.87 4.08 -21.36
C ALA A 255 7.26 2.65 -21.03
N ARG A 256 7.22 1.75 -22.03
CA ARG A 256 7.77 0.41 -21.88
C ARG A 256 9.29 0.47 -22.01
N THR A 257 10.00 0.34 -20.89
CA THR A 257 11.46 0.44 -20.82
C THR A 257 12.16 -0.91 -20.59
N GLY A 258 11.43 -1.91 -20.13
CA GLY A 258 11.96 -3.24 -19.72
C GLY A 258 12.13 -3.39 -18.21
N GLY A 259 11.58 -2.46 -17.43
CA GLY A 259 11.57 -2.54 -15.96
C GLY A 259 10.79 -3.72 -15.42
N ALA A 260 9.65 -4.06 -16.04
CA ALA A 260 8.84 -5.22 -15.67
C ALA A 260 9.59 -6.55 -15.89
N LEU A 261 10.32 -6.68 -17.01
CA LEU A 261 11.17 -7.86 -17.25
C LEU A 261 12.31 -7.94 -16.24
N LEU A 262 12.93 -6.80 -15.90
CA LEU A 262 13.94 -6.74 -14.84
C LEU A 262 13.38 -7.16 -13.48
N ALA A 263 12.15 -6.73 -13.16
CA ALA A 263 11.46 -7.16 -11.93
C ALA A 263 11.32 -8.69 -11.86
N ALA A 264 10.93 -9.33 -12.96
CA ALA A 264 10.84 -10.79 -13.05
C ALA A 264 12.20 -11.46 -12.91
N GLU A 265 13.25 -10.93 -13.55
CA GLU A 265 14.60 -11.48 -13.47
C GLU A 265 15.18 -11.43 -12.05
N LEU A 266 14.94 -10.34 -11.32
CA LEU A 266 15.47 -10.14 -9.97
C LEU A 266 14.55 -10.71 -8.87
N GLY A 267 13.35 -11.20 -9.22
CA GLY A 267 12.38 -11.70 -8.25
C GLY A 267 11.90 -10.60 -7.31
N CYS A 268 11.56 -9.44 -7.85
CA CYS A 268 11.04 -8.33 -7.06
C CYS A 268 9.79 -8.71 -6.27
N ALA A 269 9.61 -8.14 -5.07
CA ALA A 269 8.39 -8.31 -4.29
C ALA A 269 7.18 -7.72 -5.04
N SER A 270 7.39 -6.60 -5.71
CA SER A 270 6.39 -6.00 -6.60
C SER A 270 7.01 -5.26 -7.79
N ALA A 271 6.20 -5.10 -8.83
CA ALA A 271 6.38 -4.16 -9.92
C ALA A 271 5.17 -3.22 -9.94
N ASP A 272 5.45 -1.94 -9.85
CA ASP A 272 4.47 -0.92 -9.51
C ASP A 272 4.16 -0.05 -10.74
N HIS A 273 2.90 0.40 -10.89
CA HIS A 273 2.28 1.08 -12.04
C HIS A 273 1.93 0.17 -13.21
N LEU A 274 2.88 -0.18 -14.07
CA LEU A 274 2.73 -1.12 -15.21
C LEU A 274 1.76 -0.67 -16.31
N ASN A 275 1.46 0.63 -16.43
CA ASN A 275 0.49 1.16 -17.40
C ASN A 275 0.83 0.82 -18.86
N PHE A 276 2.13 0.75 -19.20
CA PHE A 276 2.62 0.38 -20.53
C PHE A 276 3.09 -1.07 -20.65
N ALA A 277 2.86 -1.90 -19.62
CA ALA A 277 3.23 -3.31 -19.65
C ALA A 277 2.43 -4.08 -20.72
N ARG A 278 3.08 -5.05 -21.34
CA ARG A 278 2.51 -5.89 -22.40
C ARG A 278 2.39 -7.33 -21.94
N THR A 279 1.81 -8.17 -22.77
CA THR A 279 1.53 -9.57 -22.45
C THR A 279 2.79 -10.33 -22.04
N ASP A 280 3.91 -10.14 -22.71
CA ASP A 280 5.18 -10.79 -22.39
C ASP A 280 5.77 -10.32 -21.03
N ASP A 281 5.56 -9.05 -20.66
CA ASP A 281 5.92 -8.53 -19.34
C ASP A 281 5.07 -9.22 -18.25
N ILE A 282 3.76 -9.30 -18.47
CA ILE A 282 2.83 -9.95 -17.53
C ILE A 282 3.14 -11.45 -17.38
N GLU A 283 3.40 -12.17 -18.48
CA GLU A 283 3.79 -13.59 -18.44
C GLU A 283 5.09 -13.78 -17.64
N ALA A 284 6.07 -12.87 -17.78
CA ALA A 284 7.31 -12.93 -17.02
C ALA A 284 7.08 -12.69 -15.52
N LEU A 285 6.27 -11.69 -15.16
CA LEU A 285 5.92 -11.39 -13.76
C LEU A 285 5.17 -12.55 -13.10
N VAL A 286 4.20 -13.16 -13.80
CA VAL A 286 3.49 -14.37 -13.34
C VAL A 286 4.48 -15.51 -13.10
N GLY A 287 5.37 -15.77 -14.07
CA GLY A 287 6.37 -16.84 -13.97
C GLY A 287 7.34 -16.69 -12.81
N ALA A 288 7.61 -15.44 -12.41
CA ALA A 288 8.51 -15.09 -11.31
C ALA A 288 7.79 -14.92 -9.95
N GLY A 289 6.45 -14.92 -9.92
CA GLY A 289 5.67 -14.68 -8.70
C GLY A 289 5.70 -13.23 -8.21
N VAL A 290 6.01 -12.27 -9.09
CA VAL A 290 6.05 -10.84 -8.76
C VAL A 290 4.63 -10.30 -8.66
N THR A 291 4.34 -9.48 -7.66
CA THR A 291 3.03 -8.83 -7.50
C THR A 291 2.95 -7.55 -8.33
N ALA A 292 1.85 -7.32 -9.05
CA ALA A 292 1.58 -6.04 -9.68
C ALA A 292 0.86 -5.10 -8.72
N VAL A 293 1.43 -3.94 -8.43
CA VAL A 293 0.76 -2.89 -7.63
C VAL A 293 0.16 -1.85 -8.56
N LEU A 294 -1.17 -1.75 -8.54
CA LEU A 294 -1.93 -0.80 -9.36
C LEU A 294 -2.35 0.40 -8.54
N MET A 295 -2.33 1.57 -9.15
CA MET A 295 -2.60 2.84 -8.48
C MET A 295 -3.67 3.66 -9.23
N PRO A 296 -4.94 3.18 -9.26
CA PRO A 296 -5.98 3.77 -10.10
C PRO A 296 -6.31 5.22 -9.76
N LEU A 297 -6.02 5.67 -8.54
CA LEU A 297 -6.28 7.05 -8.13
C LEU A 297 -5.26 8.03 -8.70
N ILE A 298 -3.97 7.66 -8.74
CA ILE A 298 -2.97 8.53 -9.37
C ILE A 298 -3.14 8.55 -10.89
N ASP A 299 -3.47 7.42 -11.51
CA ASP A 299 -3.77 7.36 -12.94
C ASP A 299 -4.89 8.34 -13.32
N PHE A 300 -5.96 8.35 -12.52
CA PHE A 300 -7.04 9.33 -12.69
C PHE A 300 -6.55 10.76 -12.45
N ALA A 301 -5.81 11.02 -11.38
CA ALA A 301 -5.36 12.36 -11.01
C ALA A 301 -4.43 13.00 -12.07
N VAL A 302 -3.55 12.20 -12.69
CA VAL A 302 -2.65 12.66 -13.76
C VAL A 302 -3.25 12.53 -15.16
N ARG A 303 -4.46 11.98 -15.28
CA ARG A 303 -5.12 11.67 -16.56
C ARG A 303 -4.25 10.76 -17.42
N HIS A 304 -3.84 9.64 -16.83
CA HIS A 304 -3.00 8.69 -17.52
C HIS A 304 -3.67 8.20 -18.82
N PRO A 305 -2.97 8.19 -19.97
CA PRO A 305 -3.58 7.87 -21.26
C PRO A 305 -3.85 6.38 -21.47
N GLU A 306 -3.10 5.50 -20.77
CA GLU A 306 -3.17 4.05 -20.95
C GLU A 306 -3.93 3.40 -19.78
N PRO A 307 -5.15 2.90 -20.02
CA PRO A 307 -5.91 2.16 -19.03
C PRO A 307 -5.34 0.75 -18.87
N ILE A 308 -5.29 0.27 -17.64
CA ILE A 308 -4.87 -1.10 -17.31
C ILE A 308 -6.09 -2.03 -17.31
N ASP A 309 -6.02 -3.16 -18.02
CA ASP A 309 -6.97 -4.26 -17.91
C ASP A 309 -6.49 -5.28 -16.86
N ALA A 310 -6.73 -4.96 -15.60
CA ALA A 310 -6.28 -5.79 -14.48
C ALA A 310 -7.03 -7.11 -14.37
N ASN A 311 -8.27 -7.19 -14.88
CA ASN A 311 -9.00 -8.46 -14.91
C ASN A 311 -8.29 -9.49 -15.79
N ARG A 312 -7.85 -9.07 -16.97
CA ARG A 312 -7.07 -9.93 -17.88
C ARG A 312 -5.76 -10.41 -17.24
N TRP A 313 -5.09 -9.55 -16.46
CA TRP A 313 -3.87 -9.93 -15.75
C TRP A 313 -4.14 -10.92 -14.62
N SER A 314 -5.22 -10.71 -13.87
CA SER A 314 -5.68 -11.65 -12.84
C SER A 314 -6.04 -13.01 -13.44
N GLU A 315 -6.74 -13.03 -14.59
CA GLU A 315 -7.04 -14.27 -15.34
C GLU A 315 -5.77 -14.99 -15.83
N ALA A 316 -4.71 -14.25 -16.12
CA ALA A 316 -3.39 -14.81 -16.46
C ALA A 316 -2.64 -15.36 -15.23
N GLY A 317 -3.16 -15.17 -14.02
CA GLY A 317 -2.57 -15.66 -12.77
C GLY A 317 -1.65 -14.65 -12.07
N LEU A 318 -1.62 -13.39 -12.51
CA LEU A 318 -0.84 -12.36 -11.83
C LEU A 318 -1.51 -11.97 -10.50
N THR A 319 -0.73 -11.97 -9.43
CA THR A 319 -1.18 -11.42 -8.15
C THR A 319 -1.27 -9.91 -8.28
N ILE A 320 -2.46 -9.35 -7.96
CA ILE A 320 -2.73 -7.91 -8.00
C ILE A 320 -2.75 -7.35 -6.58
N ALA A 321 -2.13 -6.20 -6.39
CA ALA A 321 -2.25 -5.36 -5.21
C ALA A 321 -2.73 -3.96 -5.60
N LEU A 322 -3.32 -3.23 -4.65
CA LEU A 322 -3.65 -1.82 -4.80
C LEU A 322 -2.77 -0.96 -3.90
N GLY A 323 -2.37 0.19 -4.43
CA GLY A 323 -1.80 1.31 -3.70
C GLY A 323 -2.55 2.60 -4.02
N THR A 324 -2.48 3.57 -3.14
CA THR A 324 -3.06 4.90 -3.40
C THR A 324 -2.12 5.81 -4.18
N ASP A 325 -0.83 5.53 -4.11
CA ASP A 325 0.25 6.45 -4.51
C ASP A 325 0.03 7.85 -3.89
N MET A 326 -0.31 7.88 -2.58
CA MET A 326 -0.36 9.12 -1.80
C MET A 326 0.95 9.85 -1.94
N CYS A 327 0.98 10.90 -2.73
CA CYS A 327 2.19 11.65 -3.04
C CYS A 327 1.90 13.14 -3.22
N PRO A 328 2.93 14.01 -3.28
CA PRO A 328 2.73 15.45 -3.51
C PRO A 328 2.07 15.78 -4.84
N GLY A 329 2.21 14.90 -5.85
CA GLY A 329 1.63 15.05 -7.18
C GLY A 329 0.16 14.67 -7.29
N GLY A 330 -0.30 13.79 -6.39
CA GLY A 330 -1.68 13.31 -6.33
C GLY A 330 -2.05 12.92 -4.89
N TYR A 331 -2.73 13.79 -4.17
CA TYR A 331 -3.15 13.51 -2.80
C TYR A 331 -4.34 12.56 -2.79
N ALA A 332 -4.11 11.29 -2.46
CA ALA A 332 -5.11 10.24 -2.43
C ALA A 332 -4.96 9.37 -1.17
N ALA A 333 -5.90 9.46 -0.22
CA ALA A 333 -5.85 8.78 1.08
C ALA A 333 -6.92 7.68 1.24
N SER A 334 -7.68 7.38 0.17
CA SER A 334 -8.88 6.53 0.27
C SER A 334 -8.70 5.21 -0.45
N MET A 335 -8.43 4.13 0.30
CA MET A 335 -8.43 2.78 -0.25
C MET A 335 -9.85 2.35 -0.71
N PRO A 336 -10.97 2.68 -0.03
CA PRO A 336 -12.31 2.43 -0.59
C PRO A 336 -12.50 3.04 -1.99
N LEU A 337 -12.02 4.25 -2.21
CA LEU A 337 -12.09 4.89 -3.53
C LEU A 337 -11.17 4.19 -4.54
N ALA A 338 -9.97 3.76 -4.13
CA ALA A 338 -9.07 2.98 -4.99
C ALA A 338 -9.73 1.68 -5.46
N ILE A 339 -10.41 0.94 -4.57
CA ILE A 339 -11.20 -0.26 -4.90
C ILE A 339 -12.29 0.09 -5.93
N GLN A 340 -13.06 1.16 -5.70
CA GLN A 340 -14.13 1.58 -6.62
C GLN A 340 -13.58 1.92 -8.01
N PHE A 341 -12.42 2.58 -8.08
CA PHE A 341 -11.75 2.90 -9.34
C PHE A 341 -11.15 1.66 -10.01
N ALA A 342 -10.57 0.74 -9.24
CA ALA A 342 -10.07 -0.53 -9.77
C ALA A 342 -11.20 -1.36 -10.42
N CYS A 343 -12.39 -1.39 -9.81
CA CYS A 343 -13.55 -2.04 -10.41
C CYS A 343 -14.01 -1.35 -11.70
N ARG A 344 -14.09 -0.02 -11.70
CA ARG A 344 -14.67 0.73 -12.82
C ARG A 344 -13.69 1.03 -13.94
N GLY A 345 -12.43 1.28 -13.60
CA GLY A 345 -11.37 1.69 -14.54
C GLY A 345 -10.50 0.52 -15.01
N ASN A 346 -10.23 -0.43 -14.12
CA ASN A 346 -9.31 -1.54 -14.41
C ASN A 346 -10.02 -2.90 -14.57
N GLY A 347 -11.35 -2.96 -14.48
CA GLY A 347 -12.16 -4.15 -14.78
C GLY A 347 -12.15 -5.23 -13.70
N LEU A 348 -11.61 -4.99 -12.51
CA LEU A 348 -11.65 -5.96 -11.41
C LEU A 348 -13.07 -6.17 -10.89
N SER A 349 -13.41 -7.40 -10.49
CA SER A 349 -14.61 -7.65 -9.71
C SER A 349 -14.48 -7.02 -8.31
N PRO A 350 -15.59 -6.80 -7.57
CA PRO A 350 -15.51 -6.34 -6.19
C PRO A 350 -14.63 -7.21 -5.30
N GLU A 351 -14.70 -8.53 -5.48
CA GLU A 351 -13.91 -9.52 -4.74
C GLU A 351 -12.42 -9.41 -5.07
N GLN A 352 -12.07 -9.32 -6.36
CA GLN A 352 -10.68 -9.15 -6.81
C GLN A 352 -10.09 -7.84 -6.28
N ALA A 353 -10.84 -6.74 -6.32
CA ALA A 353 -10.39 -5.44 -5.84
C ALA A 353 -10.23 -5.41 -4.31
N LEU A 354 -11.12 -6.11 -3.56
CA LEU A 354 -10.95 -6.26 -2.11
C LEU A 354 -9.70 -7.07 -1.77
N LEU A 355 -9.49 -8.21 -2.43
CA LEU A 355 -8.28 -9.01 -2.26
C LEU A 355 -7.02 -8.21 -2.59
N ALA A 356 -7.06 -7.41 -3.65
CA ALA A 356 -5.94 -6.54 -4.04
C ALA A 356 -5.63 -5.45 -2.99
N ALA A 357 -6.64 -4.96 -2.26
CA ALA A 357 -6.48 -3.96 -1.18
C ALA A 357 -6.19 -4.58 0.21
N THR A 358 -6.14 -5.91 0.30
CA THR A 358 -5.96 -6.65 1.56
C THR A 358 -4.85 -7.69 1.43
N ALA A 359 -5.18 -8.94 1.13
CA ALA A 359 -4.21 -10.05 1.05
C ALA A 359 -3.14 -9.83 -0.04
N GLY A 360 -3.53 -9.32 -1.22
CA GLY A 360 -2.59 -9.01 -2.31
C GLY A 360 -1.62 -7.90 -1.94
N ALA A 361 -2.12 -6.82 -1.34
CA ALA A 361 -1.29 -5.71 -0.85
C ALA A 361 -0.37 -6.16 0.29
N ALA A 362 -0.86 -6.99 1.22
CA ALA A 362 -0.02 -7.57 2.27
C ALA A 362 1.12 -8.43 1.68
N HIS A 363 0.83 -9.21 0.63
CA HIS A 363 1.83 -9.99 -0.09
C HIS A 363 2.91 -9.09 -0.74
N ALA A 364 2.50 -8.01 -1.45
CA ALA A 364 3.43 -7.04 -2.04
C ALA A 364 4.34 -6.35 -1.00
N CYS A 365 3.86 -6.23 0.24
CA CYS A 365 4.61 -5.67 1.37
C CYS A 365 5.38 -6.72 2.20
N GLY A 366 5.41 -8.00 1.79
CA GLY A 366 6.10 -9.07 2.51
C GLY A 366 5.52 -9.36 3.91
N LEU A 367 4.23 -9.06 4.13
CA LEU A 367 3.58 -9.14 5.44
C LEU A 367 2.80 -10.45 5.59
N GLU A 368 3.33 -11.36 6.38
CA GLU A 368 2.60 -12.56 6.77
C GLU A 368 1.49 -12.25 7.80
N GLY A 369 0.32 -12.91 7.63
CA GLY A 369 -0.79 -12.76 8.57
C GLY A 369 -1.57 -11.46 8.51
N HIS A 370 -1.22 -10.51 7.63
CA HIS A 370 -1.98 -9.29 7.39
C HIS A 370 -2.99 -9.45 6.24
N GLY A 371 -3.93 -8.51 6.13
CA GLY A 371 -4.90 -8.44 5.03
C GLY A 371 -5.89 -9.61 4.97
N ARG A 372 -6.04 -10.38 6.07
CA ARG A 372 -6.98 -11.51 6.17
C ARG A 372 -7.50 -11.70 7.60
N LEU A 373 -8.67 -12.29 7.71
CA LEU A 373 -9.25 -12.71 8.99
C LEU A 373 -9.23 -14.25 9.05
N ALA A 374 -8.18 -14.80 9.65
CA ALA A 374 -8.00 -16.24 9.83
C ALA A 374 -7.37 -16.49 11.19
N LYS A 375 -7.53 -17.69 11.73
CA LYS A 375 -6.88 -18.05 12.99
C LYS A 375 -5.36 -17.84 12.92
N GLY A 376 -4.83 -17.05 13.85
CA GLY A 376 -3.40 -16.67 13.92
C GLY A 376 -3.04 -15.44 13.09
N ALA A 377 -3.96 -14.88 12.30
CA ALA A 377 -3.74 -13.63 11.59
C ALA A 377 -3.73 -12.44 12.57
N VAL A 378 -3.08 -11.36 12.16
CA VAL A 378 -3.08 -10.09 12.90
C VAL A 378 -4.51 -9.55 12.98
N ALA A 379 -4.93 -9.13 14.15
CA ALA A 379 -6.29 -8.63 14.39
C ALA A 379 -6.46 -7.17 13.92
N ASP A 380 -6.21 -6.96 12.63
CA ASP A 380 -6.45 -5.72 11.91
C ASP A 380 -7.75 -5.88 11.12
N LEU A 381 -8.81 -5.21 11.55
CA LEU A 381 -10.12 -5.34 10.91
C LEU A 381 -10.88 -4.02 10.94
N GLN A 382 -11.86 -3.91 10.08
CA GLN A 382 -12.72 -2.75 9.96
C GLN A 382 -14.19 -3.15 9.90
N ILE A 383 -15.05 -2.25 10.31
CA ILE A 383 -16.51 -2.40 10.27
C ILE A 383 -17.06 -1.30 9.38
N TRP A 384 -17.88 -1.69 8.39
CA TRP A 384 -18.48 -0.75 7.45
C TRP A 384 -19.93 -0.42 7.81
N ASN A 385 -20.42 0.70 7.35
CA ASN A 385 -21.82 1.14 7.46
C ASN A 385 -22.65 0.76 6.23
N VAL A 386 -22.23 -0.29 5.53
CA VAL A 386 -22.93 -0.89 4.38
C VAL A 386 -23.13 -2.37 4.65
N ALA A 387 -24.15 -2.98 4.04
CA ALA A 387 -24.54 -4.35 4.32
C ALA A 387 -23.81 -5.39 3.46
N THR A 388 -23.21 -5.00 2.34
CA THR A 388 -22.49 -5.88 1.43
C THR A 388 -21.27 -5.19 0.80
N LEU A 389 -20.35 -5.99 0.28
CA LEU A 389 -19.20 -5.51 -0.50
C LEU A 389 -19.68 -4.75 -1.76
N GLU A 390 -20.72 -5.28 -2.43
CA GLU A 390 -21.27 -4.69 -3.64
C GLU A 390 -21.87 -3.29 -3.36
N ASP A 391 -22.49 -3.10 -2.19
CA ASP A 391 -23.03 -1.80 -1.76
C ASP A 391 -21.89 -0.77 -1.56
N MET A 392 -20.74 -1.19 -1.03
CA MET A 392 -19.54 -0.36 -0.89
C MET A 392 -19.03 0.10 -2.27
N VAL A 393 -18.90 -0.82 -3.23
CA VAL A 393 -18.44 -0.50 -4.59
C VAL A 393 -19.46 0.34 -5.35
N TYR A 394 -20.76 0.10 -5.13
CA TYR A 394 -21.84 0.85 -5.77
C TYR A 394 -21.87 2.34 -5.37
N ARG A 395 -21.57 2.65 -4.11
CA ARG A 395 -21.62 4.03 -3.55
C ARG A 395 -20.33 4.80 -3.81
N THR A 396 -20.07 5.13 -5.06
CA THR A 396 -18.83 5.81 -5.47
C THR A 396 -18.54 7.08 -4.64
N GLY A 397 -17.36 7.15 -4.06
CA GLY A 397 -16.90 8.29 -3.24
C GLY A 397 -17.42 8.28 -1.79
N HIS A 398 -18.31 7.34 -1.43
CA HIS A 398 -18.71 7.17 -0.03
C HIS A 398 -17.64 6.43 0.76
N ASN A 399 -17.26 6.97 1.93
CA ASN A 399 -16.44 6.22 2.88
C ASN A 399 -17.34 5.27 3.69
N PRO A 400 -17.23 3.95 3.52
CA PRO A 400 -18.05 2.99 4.23
C PRO A 400 -17.57 2.75 5.66
N VAL A 401 -16.32 3.12 5.99
CA VAL A 401 -15.66 2.77 7.25
C VAL A 401 -16.32 3.50 8.43
N ARG A 402 -16.84 2.73 9.35
CA ARG A 402 -17.41 3.22 10.61
C ARG A 402 -16.43 3.08 11.75
N GLN A 403 -15.69 1.98 11.79
CA GLN A 403 -14.77 1.67 12.88
C GLN A 403 -13.57 0.89 12.37
N VAL A 404 -12.40 1.18 12.95
CA VAL A 404 -11.16 0.44 12.67
C VAL A 404 -10.61 -0.14 13.96
N ILE A 405 -10.23 -1.40 13.90
CA ILE A 405 -9.60 -2.16 14.97
C ILE A 405 -8.20 -2.53 14.47
N LYS A 406 -7.19 -2.11 15.20
CA LYS A 406 -5.77 -2.39 14.92
C LYS A 406 -5.21 -3.24 16.06
N ARG A 407 -4.67 -4.42 15.72
CA ARG A 407 -4.13 -5.37 16.70
C ARG A 407 -5.08 -5.59 17.90
N GLY A 408 -6.36 -5.83 17.58
CA GLY A 408 -7.40 -6.08 18.59
C GLY A 408 -7.88 -4.84 19.37
N LYS A 409 -7.40 -3.65 19.07
CA LYS A 409 -7.80 -2.41 19.76
C LYS A 409 -8.56 -1.50 18.81
N VAL A 410 -9.70 -0.95 19.27
CA VAL A 410 -10.44 0.08 18.52
C VAL A 410 -9.60 1.34 18.50
N VAL A 411 -9.24 1.81 17.30
CA VAL A 411 -8.36 2.97 17.08
C VAL A 411 -9.07 4.10 16.33
N HIS A 412 -10.21 3.82 15.72
CA HIS A 412 -11.06 4.81 15.02
C HIS A 412 -12.53 4.39 15.14
N GLY A 413 -13.47 5.38 15.28
CA GLY A 413 -14.92 5.17 15.33
C GLY A 413 -15.54 5.41 16.69
#